data_7ecbb6e6fdce3fef0501225e1bf08a3e
#
_entry.id   7ecbb6e6fdce3fef0501225e1bf08a3e
#
_cell.length_a   1.000
_cell.length_b   1.000
_cell.length_c   1.000
_cell.angle_alpha   90.00
_cell.angle_beta   90.00
_cell.angle_gamma   90.00
#
_symmetry.space_group_name_H-M   'P 1'
#
loop_
_entity.id
_entity.type
_entity.pdbx_description
1 polymer ?
#
loop_
_entity_poly.entity_id
_entity_poly.type
_entity_poly.pdbx_seq_one_letter_code
_entity_poly.pdbx_strand_id
1 'polypeptide(L)'
;MEEAPLRDLRDLAWFERNLDAGISALHLDDERLIAGDWDGGLHCWDLDGEIQWNIKASNRVSGFAVGGGWLYAVCGRDVVSIELSSGQICWEHELEGSSDLVACTPEGDTILATSSVFDLEMNDFIESTIWRFNSEGELLHQDSIDERPWAISMRKDGVAFLPLSRPRCGMIRATPDELHHTPLPTSSPATCGTIAQSHTVVGHVDGTLTCIDDGMVMDDDTYTNQPGTIESIAATEPGFLVSTVIEQGAVGAGFGGAEGLARSYDEKGKLLWQIETELGRNIEHVMYGPVVNEQASAWFTSWDKRKSIVEVREAIQGMPLFRSESDSRVTSIEGNREYLALGLEDGTLYLIESDLLSRRLSSIEEQKDESHRSDLAEKLRRLRS
;
A
#
# COMPACT_ATOMS: atom_id res chain seq x y z
N MET A 1 12.21 15.99 18.47
CA MET A 1 12.47 15.65 17.06
C MET A 1 12.29 16.92 16.23
N GLU A 2 13.10 17.13 15.21
CA GLU A 2 12.95 18.25 14.30
C GLU A 2 11.68 18.04 13.46
N GLU A 3 10.86 19.08 13.34
CA GLU A 3 9.59 19.03 12.63
C GLU A 3 9.84 19.08 11.12
N ALA A 4 9.20 18.18 10.36
CA ALA A 4 9.33 18.14 8.91
C ALA A 4 8.82 19.43 8.25
N PRO A 5 9.55 20.03 7.30
CA PRO A 5 9.10 21.25 6.63
C PRO A 5 7.82 20.99 5.82
N LEU A 6 6.83 21.89 5.95
CA LEU A 6 5.58 21.82 5.20
C LEU A 6 5.81 22.14 3.71
N ARG A 7 5.26 21.33 2.82
CA ARG A 7 5.31 21.45 1.35
C ARG A 7 3.96 21.13 0.74
N ASP A 8 3.66 21.69 -0.41
CA ASP A 8 2.53 21.29 -1.23
C ASP A 8 2.94 20.13 -2.15
N LEU A 9 2.19 19.03 -2.18
CA LEU A 9 2.46 17.90 -3.08
C LEU A 9 2.42 18.32 -4.55
N ARG A 10 1.57 19.27 -4.90
CA ARG A 10 1.45 19.82 -6.25
C ARG A 10 2.76 20.44 -6.72
N ASP A 11 3.46 21.12 -5.82
CA ASP A 11 4.75 21.72 -6.12
C ASP A 11 5.88 20.69 -6.29
N LEU A 12 5.69 19.48 -5.74
CA LEU A 12 6.67 18.39 -5.77
C LEU A 12 6.37 17.36 -6.86
N ALA A 13 5.12 17.28 -7.34
CA ALA A 13 4.67 16.29 -8.30
C ALA A 13 5.27 16.49 -9.71
N TRP A 14 5.66 15.40 -10.35
CA TRP A 14 6.01 15.37 -11.78
C TRP A 14 4.80 15.73 -12.63
N PHE A 15 3.65 15.10 -12.36
CA PHE A 15 2.36 15.51 -12.89
C PHE A 15 1.22 15.30 -11.88
N GLU A 16 0.11 15.99 -12.14
CA GLU A 16 -1.18 15.84 -11.45
C GLU A 16 -2.24 15.45 -12.49
N ARG A 17 -3.14 14.54 -12.11
CA ARG A 17 -4.35 14.20 -12.87
C ARG A 17 -5.55 14.25 -11.94
N ASN A 18 -6.71 14.50 -12.52
CA ASN A 18 -7.98 14.52 -11.79
C ASN A 18 -8.96 13.59 -12.51
N LEU A 19 -9.42 12.57 -11.80
CA LEU A 19 -10.46 11.65 -12.25
C LEU A 19 -11.82 12.14 -11.74
N ASP A 20 -12.88 11.65 -12.37
CA ASP A 20 -14.26 12.03 -11.99
C ASP A 20 -14.71 11.39 -10.66
N ALA A 21 -14.06 10.31 -10.23
CA ALA A 21 -14.32 9.60 -8.98
C ALA A 21 -13.03 9.37 -8.18
N GLY A 22 -13.19 9.13 -6.87
CA GLY A 22 -12.06 8.88 -5.98
C GLY A 22 -11.22 7.68 -6.40
N ILE A 23 -9.92 7.78 -6.25
CA ILE A 23 -8.98 6.69 -6.56
C ILE A 23 -9.18 5.55 -5.56
N SER A 24 -9.25 4.32 -6.03
CA SER A 24 -9.46 3.13 -5.18
C SER A 24 -8.35 2.10 -5.26
N ALA A 25 -7.59 2.10 -6.34
CA ALA A 25 -6.44 1.22 -6.52
C ALA A 25 -5.40 1.87 -7.45
N LEU A 26 -4.13 1.56 -7.22
CA LEU A 26 -3.01 2.00 -8.04
C LEU A 26 -2.13 0.80 -8.41
N HIS A 27 -1.52 0.87 -9.58
CA HIS A 27 -0.39 0.05 -9.97
C HIS A 27 0.65 0.92 -10.66
N LEU A 28 1.90 0.80 -10.25
CA LEU A 28 3.02 1.55 -10.77
C LEU A 28 4.17 0.60 -11.09
N ASP A 29 4.59 0.59 -12.35
CA ASP A 29 5.79 -0.12 -12.80
C ASP A 29 6.79 0.85 -13.46
N ASP A 30 7.85 0.33 -14.08
CA ASP A 30 8.91 1.13 -14.71
C ASP A 30 8.48 1.75 -16.05
N GLU A 31 7.28 1.49 -16.54
CA GLU A 31 6.77 1.96 -17.83
C GLU A 31 5.49 2.79 -17.72
N ARG A 32 4.69 2.55 -16.66
CA ARG A 32 3.33 3.11 -16.60
C ARG A 32 2.77 3.27 -15.20
N LEU A 33 1.76 4.13 -15.11
CA LEU A 33 0.89 4.28 -13.95
C LEU A 33 -0.54 3.90 -14.35
N ILE A 34 -1.16 3.01 -13.57
CA ILE A 34 -2.56 2.60 -13.73
C ILE A 34 -3.33 3.00 -12.48
N ALA A 35 -4.47 3.66 -12.65
CA ALA A 35 -5.38 3.98 -11.57
C ALA A 35 -6.76 3.39 -11.83
N GLY A 36 -7.34 2.81 -10.77
CA GLY A 36 -8.73 2.41 -10.69
C GLY A 36 -9.50 3.34 -9.77
N ASP A 37 -10.75 3.61 -10.08
CA ASP A 37 -11.60 4.49 -9.30
C ASP A 37 -12.83 3.79 -8.69
N TRP A 38 -13.53 4.51 -7.80
CA TRP A 38 -14.72 4.01 -7.10
C TRP A 38 -15.91 3.72 -8.01
N ASP A 39 -15.93 4.31 -9.20
CA ASP A 39 -17.01 4.11 -10.19
C ASP A 39 -16.64 3.07 -11.25
N GLY A 40 -15.45 2.45 -11.15
CA GLY A 40 -14.95 1.43 -12.07
C GLY A 40 -14.18 1.98 -13.26
N GLY A 41 -13.83 3.27 -13.27
CA GLY A 41 -12.90 3.81 -14.25
C GLY A 41 -11.52 3.17 -14.09
N LEU A 42 -10.89 2.85 -15.20
CA LEU A 42 -9.53 2.34 -15.30
C LEU A 42 -8.76 3.20 -16.28
N HIS A 43 -7.67 3.77 -15.83
CA HIS A 43 -6.88 4.73 -16.59
C HIS A 43 -5.41 4.31 -16.58
N CYS A 44 -4.76 4.35 -17.72
CA CYS A 44 -3.35 4.05 -17.88
C CYS A 44 -2.64 5.23 -18.54
N TRP A 45 -1.55 5.66 -17.91
CA TRP A 45 -0.63 6.67 -18.44
C TRP A 45 0.77 6.07 -18.53
N ASP A 46 1.57 6.59 -19.48
CA ASP A 46 3.01 6.43 -19.36
C ASP A 46 3.57 7.33 -18.26
N LEU A 47 4.85 7.18 -17.95
CA LEU A 47 5.50 7.94 -16.88
C LEU A 47 5.74 9.43 -17.22
N ASP A 48 5.54 9.83 -18.49
CA ASP A 48 5.48 11.25 -18.90
C ASP A 48 4.07 11.85 -18.68
N GLY A 49 3.10 11.01 -18.30
CA GLY A 49 1.73 11.40 -18.01
C GLY A 49 0.81 11.44 -19.22
N GLU A 50 1.23 10.91 -20.38
CA GLU A 50 0.39 10.79 -21.56
C GLU A 50 -0.55 9.57 -21.43
N ILE A 51 -1.85 9.83 -21.65
CA ILE A 51 -2.86 8.78 -21.55
C ILE A 51 -2.66 7.72 -22.64
N GLN A 52 -2.50 6.47 -22.24
CA GLN A 52 -2.37 5.35 -23.15
C GLN A 52 -3.75 4.76 -23.50
N TRP A 53 -4.57 4.57 -22.49
CA TRP A 53 -5.95 4.14 -22.63
C TRP A 53 -6.78 4.46 -21.37
N ASN A 54 -8.09 4.50 -21.55
CA ASN A 54 -9.06 4.48 -20.46
C ASN A 54 -10.22 3.59 -20.81
N ILE A 55 -10.75 2.87 -19.84
CA ILE A 55 -11.88 1.96 -19.98
C ILE A 55 -12.77 2.03 -18.75
N LYS A 56 -13.93 1.40 -18.81
CA LYS A 56 -14.88 1.32 -17.70
C LYS A 56 -15.14 -0.14 -17.38
N ALA A 57 -14.84 -0.55 -16.16
CA ALA A 57 -15.22 -1.83 -15.57
C ALA A 57 -16.65 -1.76 -15.01
N SER A 58 -17.18 -2.89 -14.59
CA SER A 58 -18.56 -3.03 -14.08
C SER A 58 -18.81 -2.28 -12.77
N ASN A 59 -17.79 -2.10 -11.93
CA ASN A 59 -17.91 -1.55 -10.59
C ASN A 59 -16.55 -1.06 -10.07
N ARG A 60 -16.52 -0.56 -8.81
CA ARG A 60 -15.29 -0.14 -8.11
C ARG A 60 -14.15 -1.12 -8.32
N VAL A 61 -12.99 -0.59 -8.65
CA VAL A 61 -11.74 -1.35 -8.73
C VAL A 61 -11.15 -1.50 -7.33
N SER A 62 -10.85 -2.73 -6.92
CA SER A 62 -10.33 -3.03 -5.57
C SER A 62 -8.85 -3.38 -5.56
N GLY A 63 -8.28 -3.81 -6.68
CA GLY A 63 -6.88 -4.18 -6.75
C GLY A 63 -6.45 -4.64 -8.14
N PHE A 64 -5.14 -4.77 -8.31
CA PHE A 64 -4.48 -5.12 -9.55
C PHE A 64 -3.43 -6.19 -9.38
N ALA A 65 -3.21 -6.97 -10.43
CA ALA A 65 -2.00 -7.78 -10.64
C ALA A 65 -1.56 -7.67 -12.10
N VAL A 66 -0.26 -7.61 -12.34
CA VAL A 66 0.30 -7.46 -13.69
C VAL A 66 1.28 -8.58 -13.98
N GLY A 67 1.14 -9.21 -15.13
CA GLY A 67 2.04 -10.27 -15.60
C GLY A 67 1.84 -10.59 -17.08
N GLY A 68 2.91 -10.94 -17.80
CA GLY A 68 2.85 -11.39 -19.19
C GLY A 68 2.25 -10.42 -20.20
N GLY A 69 2.23 -9.11 -19.91
CA GLY A 69 1.57 -8.10 -20.76
C GLY A 69 0.08 -7.92 -20.49
N TRP A 70 -0.43 -8.50 -19.39
CA TRP A 70 -1.82 -8.42 -18.96
C TRP A 70 -1.95 -7.71 -17.62
N LEU A 71 -3.04 -6.95 -17.47
CA LEU A 71 -3.54 -6.44 -16.21
C LEU A 71 -4.74 -7.30 -15.79
N TYR A 72 -4.69 -7.83 -14.60
CA TYR A 72 -5.82 -8.49 -13.95
C TYR A 72 -6.35 -7.56 -12.87
N ALA A 73 -7.64 -7.22 -12.95
CA ALA A 73 -8.29 -6.32 -12.01
C ALA A 73 -9.44 -7.02 -11.29
N VAL A 74 -9.60 -6.77 -10.01
CA VAL A 74 -10.80 -7.14 -9.24
C VAL A 74 -11.72 -5.93 -9.12
N CYS A 75 -12.97 -6.07 -9.61
CA CYS A 75 -13.91 -4.98 -9.79
C CYS A 75 -15.30 -5.38 -9.28
N GLY A 76 -15.69 -4.94 -8.08
CA GLY A 76 -16.99 -5.28 -7.50
C GLY A 76 -17.14 -6.78 -7.21
N ARG A 77 -17.72 -7.53 -8.15
CA ARG A 77 -17.83 -9.00 -8.10
C ARG A 77 -17.04 -9.70 -9.19
N ASP A 78 -16.34 -8.95 -10.01
CA ASP A 78 -15.72 -9.49 -11.21
C ASP A 78 -14.20 -9.53 -11.07
N VAL A 79 -13.58 -10.49 -11.74
CA VAL A 79 -12.19 -10.46 -12.13
C VAL A 79 -12.09 -10.26 -13.63
N VAL A 80 -11.28 -9.31 -14.06
CA VAL A 80 -11.20 -8.85 -15.44
C VAL A 80 -9.77 -8.94 -15.93
N SER A 81 -9.55 -9.49 -17.12
CA SER A 81 -8.26 -9.46 -17.82
C SER A 81 -8.25 -8.41 -18.90
N ILE A 82 -7.23 -7.57 -18.90
CA ILE A 82 -7.08 -6.42 -19.79
C ILE A 82 -5.71 -6.47 -20.44
N GLU A 83 -5.65 -6.32 -21.76
CA GLU A 83 -4.39 -6.19 -22.47
C GLU A 83 -3.73 -4.83 -22.13
N LEU A 84 -2.54 -4.85 -21.53
CA LEU A 84 -1.84 -3.66 -21.08
C LEU A 84 -1.55 -2.63 -22.17
N SER A 85 -1.30 -3.11 -23.40
CA SER A 85 -0.93 -2.25 -24.52
C SER A 85 -2.10 -1.45 -25.10
N SER A 86 -3.33 -1.94 -24.97
CA SER A 86 -4.50 -1.38 -25.64
C SER A 86 -5.66 -1.01 -24.71
N GLY A 87 -5.66 -1.54 -23.48
CA GLY A 87 -6.80 -1.44 -22.58
C GLY A 87 -7.99 -2.35 -22.99
N GLN A 88 -7.79 -3.28 -23.95
CA GLN A 88 -8.85 -4.17 -24.38
C GLN A 88 -9.16 -5.21 -23.29
N ILE A 89 -10.43 -5.31 -22.88
CA ILE A 89 -10.90 -6.39 -22.02
C ILE A 89 -10.89 -7.68 -22.83
N CYS A 90 -10.19 -8.71 -22.36
CA CYS A 90 -10.03 -9.99 -23.02
C CYS A 90 -11.03 -11.03 -22.49
N TRP A 91 -11.20 -11.07 -21.19
CA TRP A 91 -12.18 -11.89 -20.52
C TRP A 91 -12.60 -11.28 -19.17
N GLU A 92 -13.75 -11.67 -18.69
CA GLU A 92 -14.35 -11.26 -17.43
C GLU A 92 -15.08 -12.44 -16.81
N HIS A 93 -14.91 -12.63 -15.48
CA HIS A 93 -15.60 -13.65 -14.71
C HIS A 93 -16.29 -13.04 -13.50
N GLU A 94 -17.58 -13.32 -13.34
CA GLU A 94 -18.31 -13.00 -12.12
C GLU A 94 -17.99 -14.01 -11.03
N LEU A 95 -17.54 -13.53 -9.88
CA LEU A 95 -17.21 -14.31 -8.70
C LEU A 95 -18.40 -14.36 -7.73
N GLU A 96 -18.40 -15.31 -6.81
CA GLU A 96 -19.36 -15.36 -5.73
C GLU A 96 -18.97 -14.38 -4.60
N GLY A 97 -19.84 -13.43 -4.27
CA GLY A 97 -19.56 -12.37 -3.30
C GLY A 97 -18.78 -11.19 -3.89
N SER A 98 -18.11 -10.44 -3.05
CA SER A 98 -17.22 -9.33 -3.46
C SER A 98 -15.87 -9.87 -3.86
N SER A 99 -15.32 -9.42 -4.98
CA SER A 99 -13.93 -9.69 -5.35
C SER A 99 -12.99 -8.89 -4.43
N ASP A 100 -12.02 -9.58 -3.81
CA ASP A 100 -11.17 -8.98 -2.78
C ASP A 100 -9.75 -8.75 -3.27
N LEU A 101 -9.05 -9.81 -3.63
CA LEU A 101 -7.63 -9.82 -3.96
C LEU A 101 -7.39 -10.51 -5.31
N VAL A 102 -6.33 -10.12 -6.00
CA VAL A 102 -5.84 -10.77 -7.20
C VAL A 102 -4.31 -10.80 -7.20
N ALA A 103 -3.76 -11.90 -7.67
CA ALA A 103 -2.33 -12.07 -7.93
C ALA A 103 -2.13 -12.91 -9.18
N CYS A 104 -1.00 -12.75 -9.85
CA CYS A 104 -0.63 -13.60 -10.98
C CYS A 104 0.87 -13.91 -10.95
N THR A 105 1.26 -14.92 -11.70
CA THR A 105 2.68 -15.17 -11.99
C THR A 105 3.25 -14.03 -12.83
N PRO A 106 4.57 -13.80 -12.82
CA PRO A 106 5.21 -12.77 -13.67
C PRO A 106 4.94 -12.97 -15.17
N GLU A 107 4.78 -14.21 -15.60
CA GLU A 107 4.44 -14.58 -16.97
C GLU A 107 2.94 -14.39 -17.28
N GLY A 108 2.10 -14.18 -16.26
CA GLY A 108 0.65 -14.01 -16.40
C GLY A 108 -0.09 -15.29 -16.82
N ASP A 109 0.50 -16.45 -16.66
CA ASP A 109 -0.07 -17.74 -17.07
C ASP A 109 -0.95 -18.39 -16.00
N THR A 110 -0.80 -17.97 -14.76
CA THR A 110 -1.61 -18.40 -13.62
C THR A 110 -2.11 -17.19 -12.85
N ILE A 111 -3.42 -17.10 -12.69
CA ILE A 111 -4.10 -16.02 -11.97
C ILE A 111 -4.83 -16.61 -10.78
N LEU A 112 -4.66 -16.01 -9.61
CA LEU A 112 -5.41 -16.31 -8.39
C LEU A 112 -6.23 -15.09 -8.01
N ALA A 113 -7.54 -15.28 -7.82
CA ALA A 113 -8.42 -14.26 -7.26
C ALA A 113 -9.10 -14.79 -6.00
N THR A 114 -9.50 -13.90 -5.11
CA THR A 114 -10.32 -14.25 -3.95
C THR A 114 -11.61 -13.44 -3.96
N SER A 115 -12.66 -14.05 -3.44
CA SER A 115 -13.91 -13.36 -3.18
C SER A 115 -14.47 -13.74 -1.81
N SER A 116 -15.31 -12.87 -1.23
CA SER A 116 -15.92 -13.10 0.08
C SER A 116 -17.38 -12.68 0.10
N VAL A 117 -18.18 -13.46 0.82
CA VAL A 117 -19.59 -13.20 1.06
C VAL A 117 -19.75 -12.58 2.46
N PHE A 118 -20.27 -11.36 2.49
CA PHE A 118 -20.55 -10.65 3.73
C PHE A 118 -22.01 -10.88 4.15
N ASP A 119 -22.24 -11.36 5.37
CA ASP A 119 -23.56 -11.50 5.94
C ASP A 119 -23.90 -10.28 6.80
N LEU A 120 -24.95 -9.56 6.40
CA LEU A 120 -25.41 -8.35 7.08
C LEU A 120 -26.03 -8.63 8.47
N GLU A 121 -26.59 -9.82 8.69
CA GLU A 121 -27.18 -10.18 9.98
C GLU A 121 -26.11 -10.53 11.00
N MET A 122 -25.07 -11.24 10.57
CA MET A 122 -23.92 -11.59 11.38
C MET A 122 -22.90 -10.47 11.48
N ASN A 123 -22.96 -9.50 10.58
CA ASN A 123 -21.99 -8.40 10.41
C ASN A 123 -20.55 -8.92 10.29
N ASP A 124 -20.38 -10.00 9.53
CA ASP A 124 -19.10 -10.67 9.32
C ASP A 124 -19.07 -11.37 7.95
N PHE A 125 -17.88 -11.74 7.49
CA PHE A 125 -17.70 -12.58 6.32
C PHE A 125 -17.95 -14.04 6.70
N ILE A 126 -18.85 -14.71 5.99
CA ILE A 126 -19.27 -16.08 6.29
C ILE A 126 -18.59 -17.12 5.41
N GLU A 127 -18.15 -16.73 4.25
CA GLU A 127 -17.53 -17.60 3.27
C GLU A 127 -16.57 -16.80 2.39
N SER A 128 -15.48 -17.42 2.02
CA SER A 128 -14.56 -16.90 1.00
C SER A 128 -14.22 -17.99 0.01
N THR A 129 -13.89 -17.60 -1.21
CA THR A 129 -13.56 -18.54 -2.27
C THR A 129 -12.24 -18.12 -2.92
N ILE A 130 -11.38 -19.10 -3.16
CA ILE A 130 -10.14 -18.96 -3.94
C ILE A 130 -10.42 -19.48 -5.34
N TRP A 131 -10.18 -18.64 -6.34
CA TRP A 131 -10.39 -18.91 -7.75
C TRP A 131 -9.05 -18.94 -8.46
N ARG A 132 -8.83 -19.95 -9.31
CA ARG A 132 -7.63 -20.06 -10.12
C ARG A 132 -8.01 -20.12 -11.60
N PHE A 133 -7.39 -19.25 -12.40
CA PHE A 133 -7.60 -19.15 -13.85
C PHE A 133 -6.26 -19.32 -14.57
N ASN A 134 -6.33 -19.71 -15.85
CA ASN A 134 -5.23 -19.57 -16.80
C ASN A 134 -5.30 -18.21 -17.54
N SER A 135 -4.32 -17.92 -18.39
CA SER A 135 -4.25 -16.69 -19.18
C SER A 135 -5.45 -16.48 -20.11
N GLU A 136 -6.07 -17.55 -20.58
CA GLU A 136 -7.25 -17.53 -21.46
C GLU A 136 -8.56 -17.28 -20.68
N GLY A 137 -8.51 -17.21 -19.35
CA GLY A 137 -9.66 -17.03 -18.47
C GLY A 137 -10.43 -18.32 -18.18
N GLU A 138 -9.87 -19.49 -18.49
CA GLU A 138 -10.49 -20.75 -18.11
C GLU A 138 -10.34 -20.97 -16.60
N LEU A 139 -11.44 -21.26 -15.92
CA LEU A 139 -11.44 -21.61 -14.50
C LEU A 139 -10.82 -23.00 -14.31
N LEU A 140 -9.67 -23.03 -13.66
CA LEU A 140 -8.93 -24.27 -13.36
C LEU A 140 -9.38 -24.91 -12.06
N HIS A 141 -9.52 -24.09 -10.99
CA HIS A 141 -9.95 -24.53 -9.67
C HIS A 141 -10.79 -23.45 -8.97
N GLN A 142 -11.68 -23.91 -8.11
CA GLN A 142 -12.50 -23.10 -7.22
C GLN A 142 -12.62 -23.82 -5.87
N ASP A 143 -12.15 -23.20 -4.81
CA ASP A 143 -12.16 -23.79 -3.47
C ASP A 143 -12.78 -22.82 -2.46
N SER A 144 -13.83 -23.25 -1.78
CA SER A 144 -14.42 -22.53 -0.65
C SER A 144 -13.58 -22.70 0.62
N ILE A 145 -13.44 -21.62 1.36
CA ILE A 145 -12.76 -21.56 2.65
C ILE A 145 -13.60 -20.78 3.66
N ASP A 146 -13.52 -21.16 4.93
CA ASP A 146 -14.31 -20.56 6.03
C ASP A 146 -13.76 -19.22 6.53
N GLU A 147 -12.67 -18.74 5.94
CA GLU A 147 -11.92 -17.59 6.44
C GLU A 147 -11.54 -16.65 5.30
N ARG A 148 -11.58 -15.33 5.55
CA ARG A 148 -11.19 -14.34 4.57
C ARG A 148 -9.69 -14.16 4.54
N PRO A 149 -9.02 -14.27 3.36
CA PRO A 149 -7.66 -13.80 3.17
C PRO A 149 -7.59 -12.27 3.19
N TRP A 150 -6.57 -11.71 3.82
CA TRP A 150 -6.33 -10.26 3.87
C TRP A 150 -5.14 -9.80 3.03
N ALA A 151 -4.36 -10.74 2.55
CA ALA A 151 -3.28 -10.50 1.62
C ALA A 151 -3.11 -11.72 0.73
N ILE A 152 -2.45 -11.51 -0.39
CA ILE A 152 -2.07 -12.56 -1.32
C ILE A 152 -0.65 -12.26 -1.81
N SER A 153 0.23 -13.26 -1.77
CA SER A 153 1.53 -13.20 -2.42
C SER A 153 1.69 -14.43 -3.30
N MET A 154 2.09 -14.23 -4.56
CA MET A 154 2.28 -15.31 -5.51
C MET A 154 3.74 -15.39 -5.96
N ARG A 155 4.26 -16.60 -5.98
CA ARG A 155 5.61 -16.91 -6.47
C ARG A 155 5.58 -17.20 -7.97
N LYS A 156 6.77 -17.16 -8.58
CA LYS A 156 6.96 -17.48 -10.01
C LYS A 156 6.49 -18.89 -10.39
N ASP A 157 6.51 -19.85 -9.46
CA ASP A 157 6.05 -21.21 -9.66
C ASP A 157 4.52 -21.39 -9.50
N GLY A 158 3.77 -20.29 -9.35
CA GLY A 158 2.33 -20.30 -9.19
C GLY A 158 1.83 -20.70 -7.79
N VAL A 159 2.73 -20.90 -6.84
CA VAL A 159 2.38 -21.11 -5.43
C VAL A 159 2.04 -19.75 -4.80
N ALA A 160 0.89 -19.67 -4.13
CA ALA A 160 0.46 -18.48 -3.42
C ALA A 160 0.33 -18.71 -1.93
N PHE A 161 0.53 -17.64 -1.15
CA PHE A 161 0.37 -17.58 0.29
C PHE A 161 -0.72 -16.57 0.64
N LEU A 162 -1.71 -17.01 1.41
CA LEU A 162 -2.89 -16.23 1.79
C LEU A 162 -3.04 -16.26 3.31
N PRO A 163 -2.57 -15.21 4.01
CA PRO A 163 -2.80 -15.04 5.44
C PRO A 163 -4.29 -14.84 5.73
N LEU A 164 -4.78 -15.49 6.78
CA LEU A 164 -6.19 -15.64 7.08
C LEU A 164 -6.63 -14.83 8.32
N SER A 165 -7.92 -14.50 8.34
CA SER A 165 -8.61 -13.90 9.48
C SER A 165 -9.02 -14.99 10.51
N ARG A 166 -10.22 -14.87 11.07
CA ARG A 166 -10.83 -15.87 11.98
C ARG A 166 -11.71 -16.86 11.21
N PRO A 167 -12.04 -18.06 11.73
CA PRO A 167 -11.83 -18.50 13.13
C PRO A 167 -10.51 -19.20 13.43
N ARG A 168 -9.84 -19.84 12.44
CA ARG A 168 -8.63 -20.65 12.71
C ARG A 168 -7.35 -19.82 12.65
N CYS A 169 -7.39 -18.72 11.91
CA CYS A 169 -6.21 -17.93 11.55
C CYS A 169 -5.15 -18.76 10.81
N GLY A 170 -3.93 -18.31 10.75
CA GLY A 170 -2.88 -19.00 10.03
C GLY A 170 -2.77 -18.56 8.59
N MET A 171 -2.42 -19.48 7.72
CA MET A 171 -2.13 -19.20 6.31
C MET A 171 -2.58 -20.37 5.42
N ILE A 172 -3.13 -20.06 4.26
CA ILE A 172 -3.26 -21.04 3.18
C ILE A 172 -2.05 -20.91 2.25
N ARG A 173 -1.42 -22.05 1.99
CA ARG A 173 -0.51 -22.25 0.87
C ARG A 173 -1.31 -22.90 -0.25
N ALA A 174 -1.56 -22.12 -1.31
CA ALA A 174 -2.27 -22.58 -2.49
C ALA A 174 -1.25 -23.02 -3.56
N THR A 175 -1.18 -24.31 -3.82
CA THR A 175 -0.42 -24.89 -4.94
C THR A 175 -1.33 -25.03 -6.18
N PRO A 176 -0.81 -25.39 -7.36
CA PRO A 176 -1.66 -25.70 -8.52
C PRO A 176 -2.73 -26.78 -8.25
N ASP A 177 -2.43 -27.76 -7.38
CA ASP A 177 -3.24 -28.94 -7.20
C ASP A 177 -4.06 -28.95 -5.91
N GLU A 178 -3.65 -28.22 -4.86
CA GLU A 178 -4.25 -28.33 -3.54
C GLU A 178 -4.04 -27.09 -2.64
N LEU A 179 -4.90 -26.97 -1.61
CA LEU A 179 -4.79 -25.97 -0.55
C LEU A 179 -4.29 -26.60 0.74
N HIS A 180 -3.26 -26.05 1.33
CA HIS A 180 -2.73 -26.45 2.61
C HIS A 180 -2.88 -25.35 3.65
N HIS A 181 -3.61 -25.62 4.74
CA HIS A 181 -3.64 -24.72 5.88
C HIS A 181 -2.42 -24.98 6.79
N THR A 182 -1.68 -23.91 7.07
CA THR A 182 -0.53 -23.91 7.97
C THR A 182 -0.80 -22.94 9.12
N PRO A 183 -0.71 -23.38 10.41
CA PRO A 183 -0.79 -22.47 11.54
C PRO A 183 0.42 -21.53 11.52
N LEU A 184 0.19 -20.26 11.88
CA LEU A 184 1.26 -19.29 12.12
C LEU A 184 1.65 -19.29 13.62
N PRO A 185 2.81 -18.71 14.01
CA PRO A 185 3.25 -18.65 15.41
C PRO A 185 2.25 -17.95 16.33
N THR A 186 1.49 -17.00 15.81
CA THR A 186 0.38 -16.36 16.52
C THR A 186 -0.96 -16.91 16.06
N SER A 187 -1.93 -16.96 16.99
CA SER A 187 -3.34 -17.24 16.70
C SER A 187 -4.14 -15.95 16.42
N SER A 188 -3.48 -14.82 16.28
CA SER A 188 -4.12 -13.53 15.96
C SER A 188 -4.47 -13.47 14.46
N PRO A 189 -5.63 -12.90 14.10
CA PRO A 189 -6.00 -12.70 12.71
C PRO A 189 -4.96 -11.88 11.94
N ALA A 190 -4.68 -12.28 10.70
CA ALA A 190 -3.91 -11.45 9.78
C ALA A 190 -4.72 -10.21 9.35
N THR A 191 -4.05 -9.11 9.11
CA THR A 191 -4.63 -7.83 8.68
C THR A 191 -4.08 -7.36 7.34
N CYS A 192 -2.81 -7.66 7.07
CA CYS A 192 -2.13 -7.27 5.84
C CYS A 192 -0.92 -8.18 5.61
N GLY A 193 -0.28 -8.04 4.46
CA GLY A 193 0.95 -8.74 4.15
C GLY A 193 1.64 -8.15 2.92
N THR A 194 2.95 -8.37 2.81
CA THR A 194 3.76 -7.94 1.68
C THR A 194 4.86 -8.94 1.40
N ILE A 195 5.44 -8.90 0.21
CA ILE A 195 6.65 -9.65 -0.14
C ILE A 195 7.87 -8.77 0.13
N ALA A 196 8.71 -9.18 1.08
CA ALA A 196 9.98 -8.55 1.36
C ALA A 196 11.12 -9.45 0.87
N GLN A 197 11.81 -9.03 -0.17
CA GLN A 197 12.89 -9.79 -0.83
C GLN A 197 12.46 -11.22 -1.21
N SER A 198 12.75 -12.23 -0.39
CA SER A 198 12.45 -13.65 -0.65
C SER A 198 11.34 -14.21 0.24
N HIS A 199 10.84 -13.46 1.20
CA HIS A 199 9.86 -13.93 2.17
C HIS A 199 8.61 -13.04 2.23
N THR A 200 7.52 -13.60 2.71
CA THR A 200 6.28 -12.84 2.96
C THR A 200 6.25 -12.38 4.41
N VAL A 201 6.03 -11.07 4.64
CA VAL A 201 5.80 -10.50 5.97
C VAL A 201 4.31 -10.29 6.16
N VAL A 202 3.78 -10.78 7.27
CA VAL A 202 2.36 -10.72 7.62
C VAL A 202 2.18 -9.94 8.92
N GLY A 203 1.26 -8.97 8.90
CA GLY A 203 0.83 -8.22 10.08
C GLY A 203 -0.43 -8.79 10.70
N HIS A 204 -0.55 -8.65 12.02
CA HIS A 204 -1.65 -9.22 12.80
C HIS A 204 -2.35 -8.18 13.67
N VAL A 205 -3.59 -8.51 14.09
CA VAL A 205 -4.42 -7.68 14.97
C VAL A 205 -3.75 -7.41 16.33
N ASP A 206 -2.98 -8.35 16.84
CA ASP A 206 -2.29 -8.22 18.14
C ASP A 206 -0.94 -7.45 18.06
N GLY A 207 -0.60 -6.94 16.88
CA GLY A 207 0.66 -6.23 16.64
C GLY A 207 1.86 -7.14 16.34
N THR A 208 1.64 -8.44 16.25
CA THR A 208 2.68 -9.39 15.85
C THR A 208 2.96 -9.27 14.35
N LEU A 209 4.22 -9.41 13.96
CA LEU A 209 4.67 -9.59 12.59
C LEU A 209 5.18 -11.02 12.44
N THR A 210 4.82 -11.69 11.35
CA THR A 210 5.28 -13.03 11.04
C THR A 210 5.97 -13.05 9.68
N CYS A 211 7.18 -13.59 9.61
CA CYS A 211 7.88 -13.85 8.34
C CYS A 211 7.66 -15.29 7.89
N ILE A 212 7.41 -15.47 6.60
CA ILE A 212 7.17 -16.75 5.97
C ILE A 212 8.18 -16.92 4.84
N ASP A 213 9.07 -17.86 4.96
CA ASP A 213 10.02 -18.23 3.90
C ASP A 213 9.61 -19.58 3.30
N ASP A 214 9.49 -19.62 1.98
CA ASP A 214 9.17 -20.83 1.19
C ASP A 214 8.00 -21.69 1.73
N GLY A 215 7.05 -21.05 2.42
CA GLY A 215 5.91 -21.72 3.08
C GLY A 215 6.25 -22.37 4.41
N MET A 216 7.47 -22.20 4.89
CA MET A 216 7.82 -22.53 6.27
C MET A 216 7.82 -21.25 7.10
N VAL A 217 7.17 -21.31 8.27
CA VAL A 217 7.23 -20.26 9.27
C VAL A 217 8.58 -20.38 9.96
N MET A 218 9.36 -19.33 9.95
CA MET A 218 10.67 -19.31 10.59
C MET A 218 10.49 -19.06 12.09
N ASP A 219 11.02 -19.93 12.96
CA ASP A 219 10.78 -19.90 14.41
C ASP A 219 11.28 -18.62 15.12
N ASP A 220 12.28 -17.95 14.54
CA ASP A 220 12.88 -16.71 15.09
C ASP A 220 12.29 -15.43 14.49
N ASP A 221 11.31 -15.51 13.59
CA ASP A 221 10.86 -14.40 12.76
C ASP A 221 9.54 -13.78 13.22
N THR A 222 9.16 -14.00 14.46
CA THR A 222 8.06 -13.26 15.10
C THR A 222 8.61 -11.95 15.65
N TYR A 223 8.54 -10.91 14.83
CA TYR A 223 9.00 -9.59 15.24
C TYR A 223 7.98 -8.95 16.17
N THR A 224 8.37 -8.83 17.41
CA THR A 224 7.82 -7.94 18.43
C THR A 224 6.30 -7.98 18.66
N ASN A 225 5.89 -8.45 19.82
CA ASN A 225 4.61 -8.13 20.43
C ASN A 225 4.58 -6.62 20.73
N GLN A 226 4.08 -5.84 19.81
CA GLN A 226 3.84 -4.41 20.00
C GLN A 226 2.33 -4.20 20.20
N PRO A 227 1.92 -3.36 21.13
CA PRO A 227 0.50 -3.08 21.31
C PRO A 227 -0.08 -2.44 20.03
N GLY A 228 -1.28 -2.87 19.64
CA GLY A 228 -2.04 -2.31 18.53
C GLY A 228 -2.12 -3.21 17.30
N THR A 229 -2.99 -2.86 16.38
CA THR A 229 -3.25 -3.60 15.15
C THR A 229 -2.31 -3.14 14.04
N ILE A 230 -1.67 -4.05 13.34
CA ILE A 230 -0.91 -3.73 12.14
C ILE A 230 -1.90 -3.42 11.01
N GLU A 231 -1.77 -2.24 10.38
CA GLU A 231 -2.70 -1.78 9.33
C GLU A 231 -2.09 -1.88 7.93
N SER A 232 -0.80 -1.60 7.79
CA SER A 232 -0.12 -1.59 6.50
C SER A 232 1.34 -2.00 6.65
N ILE A 233 1.85 -2.70 5.65
CA ILE A 233 3.25 -3.10 5.53
C ILE A 233 3.72 -2.81 4.12
N ALA A 234 4.87 -2.19 3.97
CA ALA A 234 5.55 -2.03 2.69
C ALA A 234 6.97 -2.56 2.77
N ALA A 235 7.36 -3.35 1.79
CA ALA A 235 8.69 -3.93 1.70
C ALA A 235 9.61 -3.12 0.79
N THR A 236 10.89 -3.09 1.10
CA THR A 236 11.95 -2.61 0.20
C THR A 236 13.30 -3.26 0.50
N GLU A 237 14.32 -2.80 -0.25
CA GLU A 237 15.68 -3.29 -0.10
C GLU A 237 16.36 -3.06 1.27
N PRO A 238 16.10 -2.02 2.08
CA PRO A 238 16.69 -2.03 3.43
C PRO A 238 15.90 -2.84 4.44
N GLY A 239 14.68 -3.33 4.09
CA GLY A 239 13.83 -4.08 5.02
C GLY A 239 12.34 -3.84 4.80
N PHE A 240 11.60 -3.35 5.80
CA PHE A 240 10.17 -3.09 5.67
C PHE A 240 9.67 -1.99 6.63
N LEU A 241 8.62 -1.30 6.17
CA LEU A 241 7.86 -0.32 6.94
C LEU A 241 6.59 -0.95 7.46
N VAL A 242 6.17 -0.55 8.65
CA VAL A 242 4.95 -1.04 9.29
C VAL A 242 4.19 0.13 9.90
N SER A 243 2.88 0.20 9.66
CA SER A 243 1.98 1.04 10.44
C SER A 243 1.21 0.21 11.46
N THR A 244 1.01 0.78 12.63
CA THR A 244 0.24 0.17 13.73
C THR A 244 -0.74 1.20 14.27
N VAL A 245 -1.97 0.77 14.50
CA VAL A 245 -3.00 1.56 15.19
C VAL A 245 -3.11 1.08 16.63
N ILE A 246 -2.92 2.00 17.56
CA ILE A 246 -3.08 1.74 19.00
C ILE A 246 -4.43 2.34 19.42
N GLU A 247 -5.39 1.49 19.71
CA GLU A 247 -6.64 1.91 20.31
C GLU A 247 -6.41 2.25 21.79
N GLN A 248 -6.51 3.52 22.15
CA GLN A 248 -6.55 3.89 23.56
C GLN A 248 -7.91 3.51 24.12
N GLY A 249 -7.93 2.49 24.97
CA GLY A 249 -9.14 1.98 25.61
C GLY A 249 -9.95 3.11 26.26
N ALA A 250 -11.26 3.05 26.12
CA ALA A 250 -12.22 3.98 26.70
C ALA A 250 -12.09 3.99 28.23
N VAL A 251 -11.35 4.92 28.77
CA VAL A 251 -11.42 5.30 30.16
C VAL A 251 -12.48 6.40 30.28
N GLY A 252 -13.73 5.95 30.48
CA GLY A 252 -14.87 6.83 30.82
C GLY A 252 -15.41 7.63 29.64
N ALA A 253 -16.57 7.22 29.11
CA ALA A 253 -17.57 8.00 28.34
C ALA A 253 -17.06 9.12 27.39
N GLY A 254 -15.94 8.93 26.73
CA GLY A 254 -15.41 9.79 25.68
C GLY A 254 -14.85 8.90 24.57
N PHE A 255 -15.03 9.28 23.32
CA PHE A 255 -14.47 8.59 22.17
C PHE A 255 -12.96 8.46 22.35
N GLY A 256 -12.47 7.24 22.60
CA GLY A 256 -11.05 6.95 22.65
C GLY A 256 -10.40 7.38 21.33
N GLY A 257 -9.33 8.16 21.40
CA GLY A 257 -8.54 8.47 20.23
C GLY A 257 -7.68 7.26 19.87
N ALA A 258 -7.53 6.98 18.60
CA ALA A 258 -6.50 6.05 18.15
C ALA A 258 -5.19 6.83 17.89
N GLU A 259 -4.06 6.22 18.16
CA GLU A 259 -2.73 6.72 17.82
C GLU A 259 -2.13 5.85 16.72
N GLY A 260 -1.56 6.49 15.69
CA GLY A 260 -0.81 5.80 14.66
C GLY A 260 0.67 5.71 15.05
N LEU A 261 1.26 4.56 14.77
CA LEU A 261 2.67 4.32 14.98
C LEU A 261 3.28 3.79 13.68
N ALA A 262 4.32 4.44 13.16
CA ALA A 262 5.09 3.92 12.04
C ALA A 262 6.47 3.48 12.50
N ARG A 263 6.93 2.35 11.95
CA ARG A 263 8.21 1.74 12.24
C ARG A 263 8.91 1.34 10.95
N SER A 264 10.23 1.51 10.95
CA SER A 264 11.10 0.95 9.92
C SER A 264 11.98 -0.15 10.53
N TYR A 265 12.10 -1.24 9.81
CA TYR A 265 12.91 -2.39 10.17
C TYR A 265 13.93 -2.69 9.07
N ASP A 266 15.10 -3.21 9.43
CA ASP A 266 16.03 -3.81 8.47
C ASP A 266 15.52 -5.20 8.01
N GLU A 267 16.23 -5.81 7.03
CA GLU A 267 15.93 -7.16 6.51
C GLU A 267 15.92 -8.26 7.60
N LYS A 268 16.59 -8.03 8.72
CA LYS A 268 16.64 -8.97 9.84
C LYS A 268 15.59 -8.68 10.92
N GLY A 269 14.68 -7.73 10.66
CA GLY A 269 13.64 -7.32 11.60
C GLY A 269 14.13 -6.49 12.77
N LYS A 270 15.34 -5.93 12.69
CA LYS A 270 15.81 -4.99 13.71
C LYS A 270 15.16 -3.63 13.49
N LEU A 271 14.52 -3.09 14.53
CA LEU A 271 13.97 -1.75 14.50
C LEU A 271 15.06 -0.71 14.22
N LEU A 272 14.90 0.07 13.18
CA LEU A 272 15.76 1.19 12.80
C LEU A 272 15.29 2.48 13.49
N TRP A 273 14.00 2.80 13.35
CA TRP A 273 13.36 3.96 13.97
C TRP A 273 11.86 3.78 14.08
N GLN A 274 11.23 4.63 14.89
CA GLN A 274 9.78 4.73 15.01
C GLN A 274 9.34 6.18 15.17
N ILE A 275 8.09 6.45 14.74
CA ILE A 275 7.39 7.72 14.95
C ILE A 275 5.98 7.45 15.44
N GLU A 276 5.44 8.39 16.20
CA GLU A 276 4.06 8.39 16.69
C GLU A 276 3.33 9.58 16.07
N THR A 277 2.08 9.37 15.68
CA THR A 277 1.20 10.46 15.24
C THR A 277 0.55 11.14 16.44
N GLU A 278 -0.03 12.30 16.19
CA GLU A 278 -0.89 12.95 17.17
C GLU A 278 -2.15 12.11 17.46
N LEU A 279 -2.68 12.22 18.67
CA LEU A 279 -3.90 11.54 19.08
C LEU A 279 -5.06 11.81 18.11
N GLY A 280 -5.73 10.77 17.67
CA GLY A 280 -6.85 10.83 16.71
C GLY A 280 -6.42 10.73 15.25
N ARG A 281 -5.15 10.45 14.97
CA ARG A 281 -4.63 10.20 13.62
C ARG A 281 -4.11 8.79 13.48
N ASN A 282 -4.68 8.04 12.53
CA ASN A 282 -4.18 6.73 12.15
C ASN A 282 -3.26 6.85 10.95
N ILE A 283 -2.18 6.08 10.93
CA ILE A 283 -1.38 5.90 9.72
C ILE A 283 -2.05 4.81 8.88
N GLU A 284 -2.61 5.22 7.75
CA GLU A 284 -3.42 4.33 6.90
C GLU A 284 -2.57 3.58 5.87
N HIS A 285 -1.55 4.24 5.35
CA HIS A 285 -0.64 3.63 4.37
C HIS A 285 0.80 3.93 4.71
N VAL A 286 1.66 2.96 4.44
CA VAL A 286 3.10 3.12 4.42
C VAL A 286 3.62 2.64 3.08
N MET A 287 4.59 3.36 2.50
CA MET A 287 5.21 2.98 1.24
C MET A 287 6.65 3.49 1.20
N TYR A 288 7.49 2.77 0.51
CA TYR A 288 8.75 3.31 0.08
C TYR A 288 8.56 4.06 -1.24
N GLY A 289 9.32 5.11 -1.39
CA GLY A 289 9.18 5.99 -2.53
C GLY A 289 10.52 6.37 -3.17
N PRO A 290 10.49 7.42 -3.96
CA PRO A 290 11.64 7.86 -4.74
C PRO A 290 12.89 8.08 -3.90
N VAL A 291 14.03 7.82 -4.51
CA VAL A 291 15.33 8.14 -3.91
C VAL A 291 15.50 9.66 -3.84
N VAL A 292 15.86 10.17 -2.67
CA VAL A 292 16.18 11.57 -2.42
C VAL A 292 17.60 11.64 -1.90
N ASN A 293 18.48 12.41 -2.57
CA ASN A 293 19.89 12.53 -2.19
C ASN A 293 20.59 11.16 -1.98
N GLU A 294 20.39 10.24 -2.91
CA GLU A 294 20.95 8.87 -2.92
C GLU A 294 20.38 7.93 -1.84
N GLN A 295 19.37 8.35 -1.08
CA GLN A 295 18.72 7.54 -0.05
C GLN A 295 17.26 7.28 -0.39
N ALA A 296 16.79 6.05 -0.12
CA ALA A 296 15.38 5.70 -0.23
C ALA A 296 14.56 6.51 0.76
N SER A 297 13.36 6.92 0.34
CA SER A 297 12.42 7.64 1.17
C SER A 297 11.29 6.74 1.67
N ALA A 298 10.83 7.00 2.89
CA ALA A 298 9.71 6.35 3.54
C ALA A 298 8.53 7.32 3.62
N TRP A 299 7.39 6.91 3.09
CA TRP A 299 6.18 7.71 2.98
C TRP A 299 5.09 7.15 3.87
N PHE A 300 4.43 8.04 4.60
CA PHE A 300 3.33 7.71 5.52
C PHE A 300 2.15 8.61 5.22
N THR A 301 0.97 8.02 5.17
CA THR A 301 -0.26 8.81 5.06
C THR A 301 -1.10 8.62 6.30
N SER A 302 -1.59 9.70 6.85
CA SER A 302 -2.48 9.69 8.02
C SER A 302 -3.71 10.55 7.79
N TRP A 303 -4.83 10.17 8.40
CA TRP A 303 -6.11 10.85 8.27
C TRP A 303 -6.78 11.06 9.63
N ASP A 304 -7.34 12.26 9.86
CA ASP A 304 -8.07 12.60 11.08
C ASP A 304 -9.55 12.91 10.83
N LYS A 305 -10.10 12.45 9.72
CA LYS A 305 -11.46 12.75 9.21
C LYS A 305 -11.64 14.16 8.66
N ARG A 306 -10.61 14.98 8.59
CA ARG A 306 -10.64 16.34 8.06
C ARG A 306 -9.48 16.62 7.12
N LYS A 307 -8.29 16.15 7.49
CA LYS A 307 -7.05 16.36 6.74
C LYS A 307 -6.24 15.09 6.63
N SER A 308 -5.71 14.83 5.45
CA SER A 308 -4.59 13.93 5.25
C SER A 308 -3.28 14.65 5.52
N ILE A 309 -2.37 13.91 6.15
CA ILE A 309 -0.97 14.29 6.21
C ILE A 309 -0.17 13.23 5.47
N VAL A 310 0.65 13.66 4.55
CA VAL A 310 1.71 12.86 3.94
C VAL A 310 3.01 13.30 4.60
N GLU A 311 3.65 12.40 5.33
CA GLU A 311 4.96 12.65 5.95
C GLU A 311 6.01 11.79 5.27
N VAL A 312 7.15 12.39 4.95
CA VAL A 312 8.23 11.73 4.21
C VAL A 312 9.54 11.84 4.99
N ARG A 313 10.22 10.71 5.13
CA ARG A 313 11.46 10.57 5.87
C ARG A 313 12.49 9.77 5.09
N GLU A 314 13.75 9.89 5.44
CA GLU A 314 14.78 8.94 5.02
C GLU A 314 14.47 7.55 5.57
N ALA A 315 14.53 6.54 4.71
CA ALA A 315 14.11 5.18 5.06
C ALA A 315 14.97 4.53 6.15
N ILE A 316 16.27 4.83 6.20
CA ILE A 316 17.22 4.17 7.10
C ILE A 316 17.38 4.94 8.41
N GLN A 317 17.53 6.28 8.34
CA GLN A 317 17.82 7.10 9.52
C GLN A 317 16.57 7.73 10.14
N GLY A 318 15.45 7.73 9.40
CA GLY A 318 14.21 8.34 9.86
C GLY A 318 14.24 9.87 9.91
N MET A 319 15.23 10.51 9.28
CA MET A 319 15.32 11.96 9.23
C MET A 319 14.17 12.54 8.42
N PRO A 320 13.46 13.57 8.92
CA PRO A 320 12.34 14.16 8.21
C PRO A 320 12.79 14.89 6.95
N LEU A 321 12.18 14.59 5.81
CA LEU A 321 12.41 15.28 4.55
C LEU A 321 11.41 16.39 4.34
N PHE A 322 10.12 16.08 4.40
CA PHE A 322 9.03 17.06 4.33
C PHE A 322 7.72 16.46 4.83
N ARG A 323 6.73 17.34 4.98
CA ARG A 323 5.33 17.01 5.29
C ARG A 323 4.43 17.76 4.33
N SER A 324 3.33 17.15 3.91
CA SER A 324 2.28 17.80 3.12
C SER A 324 0.91 17.59 3.77
N GLU A 325 -0.01 18.54 3.54
CA GLU A 325 -1.39 18.47 4.02
C GLU A 325 -2.36 18.56 2.86
N SER A 326 -3.43 17.76 2.90
CA SER A 326 -4.53 17.79 1.95
C SER A 326 -5.86 17.73 2.68
N ASP A 327 -6.88 18.41 2.14
CA ASP A 327 -8.27 18.30 2.63
C ASP A 327 -8.97 17.03 2.10
N SER A 328 -8.35 16.32 1.16
CA SER A 328 -8.80 15.03 0.62
C SER A 328 -7.99 13.89 1.21
N ARG A 329 -8.66 12.76 1.51
CA ARG A 329 -8.02 11.56 2.05
C ARG A 329 -7.17 10.87 0.98
N VAL A 330 -5.96 10.47 1.34
CA VAL A 330 -5.17 9.54 0.51
C VAL A 330 -5.79 8.15 0.65
N THR A 331 -6.20 7.57 -0.45
CA THR A 331 -6.91 6.28 -0.50
C THR A 331 -6.06 5.16 -1.07
N SER A 332 -5.00 5.49 -1.79
CA SER A 332 -4.06 4.53 -2.34
C SER A 332 -2.69 5.16 -2.52
N ILE A 333 -1.65 4.35 -2.33
CA ILE A 333 -0.26 4.74 -2.54
C ILE A 333 0.48 3.56 -3.15
N GLU A 334 1.31 3.83 -4.15
CA GLU A 334 2.15 2.84 -4.81
C GLU A 334 3.49 3.47 -5.15
N GLY A 335 4.60 2.75 -4.97
CA GLY A 335 5.91 3.35 -5.16
C GLY A 335 7.03 2.36 -5.44
N ASN A 336 8.07 2.89 -6.07
CA ASN A 336 9.35 2.22 -6.30
C ASN A 336 10.50 3.20 -6.07
N ARG A 337 11.73 2.86 -6.46
CA ARG A 337 12.90 3.72 -6.23
C ARG A 337 12.90 5.02 -7.04
N GLU A 338 12.19 5.06 -8.15
CA GLU A 338 12.17 6.19 -9.08
C GLU A 338 10.90 7.02 -8.97
N TYR A 339 9.78 6.37 -8.69
CA TYR A 339 8.46 6.99 -8.69
C TYR A 339 7.62 6.63 -7.47
N LEU A 340 6.67 7.52 -7.16
CA LEU A 340 5.61 7.25 -6.20
C LEU A 340 4.31 7.89 -6.69
N ALA A 341 3.25 7.11 -6.71
CA ALA A 341 1.90 7.56 -7.01
C ALA A 341 1.05 7.69 -5.74
N LEU A 342 0.28 8.76 -5.64
CA LEU A 342 -0.68 9.03 -4.56
C LEU A 342 -2.05 9.26 -5.18
N GLY A 343 -3.02 8.44 -4.80
CA GLY A 343 -4.43 8.58 -5.18
C GLY A 343 -5.26 9.08 -4.01
N LEU A 344 -6.14 10.06 -4.27
CA LEU A 344 -6.97 10.71 -3.28
C LEU A 344 -8.46 10.41 -3.50
N GLU A 345 -9.24 10.57 -2.44
CA GLU A 345 -10.70 10.34 -2.43
C GLU A 345 -11.48 11.28 -3.36
N ASP A 346 -10.95 12.48 -3.63
CA ASP A 346 -11.54 13.44 -4.57
C ASP A 346 -11.19 13.19 -6.04
N GLY A 347 -10.46 12.11 -6.34
CA GLY A 347 -10.01 11.76 -7.69
C GLY A 347 -8.68 12.36 -8.09
N THR A 348 -8.04 13.14 -7.23
CA THR A 348 -6.70 13.67 -7.50
C THR A 348 -5.66 12.55 -7.46
N LEU A 349 -4.79 12.54 -8.47
CA LEU A 349 -3.69 11.62 -8.63
C LEU A 349 -2.39 12.39 -8.82
N TYR A 350 -1.40 12.14 -7.98
CA TYR A 350 -0.04 12.69 -8.12
C TYR A 350 0.93 11.58 -8.51
N LEU A 351 1.85 11.88 -9.42
CA LEU A 351 3.08 11.11 -9.63
C LEU A 351 4.26 11.97 -9.18
N ILE A 352 5.08 11.42 -8.30
CA ILE A 352 6.33 12.02 -7.81
C ILE A 352 7.49 11.28 -8.46
N GLU A 353 8.47 12.01 -8.98
CA GLU A 353 9.65 11.48 -9.67
C GLU A 353 10.91 11.86 -8.88
N SER A 354 11.87 10.95 -8.76
CA SER A 354 13.06 11.02 -7.92
C SER A 354 13.94 12.25 -8.18
N ASP A 355 14.36 12.46 -9.42
CA ASP A 355 15.28 13.54 -9.79
C ASP A 355 14.64 14.91 -9.63
N LEU A 356 13.36 15.03 -9.97
CA LEU A 356 12.62 16.27 -9.82
C LEU A 356 12.39 16.60 -8.35
N LEU A 357 12.00 15.59 -7.55
CA LEU A 357 11.82 15.74 -6.11
C LEU A 357 13.12 16.23 -5.45
N SER A 358 14.24 15.58 -5.74
CA SER A 358 15.55 15.95 -5.21
C SER A 358 15.94 17.38 -5.58
N ARG A 359 15.75 17.78 -6.85
CA ARG A 359 16.01 19.16 -7.31
C ARG A 359 15.13 20.20 -6.63
N ARG A 360 13.82 19.91 -6.48
CA ARG A 360 12.87 20.83 -5.84
C ARG A 360 13.15 20.99 -4.34
N LEU A 361 13.48 19.92 -3.63
CA LEU A 361 13.86 20.00 -2.21
C LEU A 361 15.15 20.81 -2.04
N SER A 362 16.20 20.57 -2.84
CA SER A 362 17.47 21.30 -2.77
C SER A 362 17.31 22.78 -3.08
N SER A 363 16.54 23.14 -4.10
CA SER A 363 16.31 24.55 -4.48
C SER A 363 15.58 25.35 -3.39
N ILE A 364 14.70 24.70 -2.63
CA ILE A 364 13.98 25.32 -1.53
C ILE A 364 14.90 25.54 -0.32
N GLU A 365 15.83 24.62 -0.06
CA GLU A 365 16.83 24.77 1.00
C GLU A 365 17.78 25.93 0.70
N GLU A 366 18.27 26.06 -0.54
CA GLU A 366 19.11 27.18 -0.97
C GLU A 366 18.42 28.54 -0.80
N GLN A 367 17.13 28.65 -1.16
CA GLN A 367 16.34 29.87 -0.98
C GLN A 367 16.15 30.24 0.49
N LYS A 368 15.97 29.26 1.37
CA LYS A 368 15.88 29.49 2.82
C LYS A 368 17.21 30.01 3.38
N ASP A 369 18.32 29.42 2.96
CA ASP A 369 19.66 29.82 3.38
C ASP A 369 19.99 31.23 2.91
N GLU A 370 19.65 31.60 1.70
CA GLU A 370 19.82 32.96 1.18
C GLU A 370 18.97 33.99 1.94
N SER A 371 17.69 33.65 2.20
CA SER A 371 16.80 34.49 3.01
C SER A 371 17.37 34.70 4.43
N HIS A 372 17.79 33.61 5.07
CA HIS A 372 18.38 33.68 6.42
C HIS A 372 19.68 34.48 6.47
N ARG A 373 20.54 34.35 5.45
CA ARG A 373 21.76 35.18 5.29
C ARG A 373 21.44 36.67 5.10
N SER A 374 20.39 36.96 4.30
CA SER A 374 19.91 38.32 4.08
C SER A 374 19.38 38.96 5.37
N ASP A 375 18.54 38.24 6.12
CA ASP A 375 18.01 38.68 7.41
C ASP A 375 19.09 38.90 8.46
N LEU A 376 20.07 38.00 8.52
CA LEU A 376 21.25 38.16 9.39
C LEU A 376 22.07 39.39 9.01
N ALA A 377 22.30 39.62 7.72
CA ALA A 377 23.02 40.77 7.23
C ALA A 377 22.29 42.09 7.58
N GLU A 378 20.96 42.12 7.46
CA GLU A 378 20.15 43.26 7.85
C GLU A 378 20.18 43.51 9.36
N LYS A 379 20.04 42.46 10.20
CA LYS A 379 20.19 42.58 11.65
C LYS A 379 21.57 43.11 12.07
N LEU A 380 22.64 42.64 11.43
CA LEU A 380 24.00 43.13 11.66
C LEU A 380 24.20 44.59 11.24
N ARG A 381 23.54 45.04 10.15
CA ARG A 381 23.55 46.48 9.74
C ARG A 381 22.85 47.34 10.79
N ARG A 382 21.70 46.89 11.33
CA ARG A 382 20.97 47.63 12.36
C ARG A 382 21.72 47.70 13.71
N LEU A 383 22.58 46.72 14.03
CA LEU A 383 23.40 46.73 15.25
C LEU A 383 24.69 47.61 15.11
N ARG A 384 25.06 47.99 13.88
CA ARG A 384 26.23 48.87 13.59
C ARG A 384 25.86 50.31 13.36
N SER A 385 24.59 50.63 13.28
CA SER A 385 24.03 51.99 13.21
C SER A 385 23.59 52.45 14.60
#